data_d6ab0ccf47aa022eaabcd79c5bebb1fa
#
_entry.id   d6ab0ccf47aa022eaabcd79c5bebb1fa
#
_cell.length_a   1.000
_cell.length_b   1.000
_cell.length_c   1.000
_cell.angle_alpha   90.00
_cell.angle_beta   90.00
_cell.angle_gamma   90.00
#
_symmetry.space_group_name_H-M   'P 1'
#
loop_
_entity.id
_entity.type
_entity.pdbx_description
1 polymer ?
#
loop_
_entity_poly.entity_id
_entity_poly.type
_entity_poly.pdbx_seq_one_letter_code
_entity_poly.pdbx_strand_id
1 'polypeptide(L)'
;MKKRFLAMALGCAMAVTVLAGCGGQSNDQKDAGNTTSATEETADGKVYQVGIVQYVDDASLNQIVKAVKEELDAKGKELGVTFDYANHTYNGQADATVMNQIASDLINDNVDAIVPVATPVAMVMQAATEETQTPVVFSAVSDPVIT
;
A
#
# COMPACT_ATOMS: atom_id res chain seq x y z
N MET A 1 -32.44 14.10 33.47
CA MET A 1 -32.25 13.56 34.86
C MET A 1 -30.99 12.72 34.83
N LYS A 2 -29.98 13.28 35.45
CA LYS A 2 -29.19 12.70 36.57
C LYS A 2 -28.32 11.51 36.11
N LYS A 3 -26.99 11.74 35.92
CA LYS A 3 -25.91 11.55 36.93
C LYS A 3 -25.60 10.05 37.12
N ARG A 4 -24.41 9.49 37.09
CA ARG A 4 -23.18 9.76 37.83
C ARG A 4 -22.13 8.72 37.44
N PHE A 5 -20.85 9.12 37.25
CA PHE A 5 -19.69 8.84 38.09
C PHE A 5 -19.27 7.34 38.12
N LEU A 6 -18.03 6.88 38.06
CA LEU A 6 -16.81 7.38 38.63
C LEU A 6 -15.65 6.51 38.14
N ALA A 7 -14.54 7.13 37.86
CA ALA A 7 -13.18 6.72 37.86
C ALA A 7 -12.80 5.50 38.72
N MET A 8 -11.82 4.73 38.25
CA MET A 8 -10.73 4.29 39.12
C MET A 8 -9.46 4.01 38.35
N ALA A 9 -8.48 4.73 38.70
CA ALA A 9 -7.09 4.69 38.36
C ALA A 9 -6.36 3.63 39.26
N LEU A 10 -5.07 3.48 39.01
CA LEU A 10 -4.01 2.74 39.69
C LEU A 10 -3.65 1.45 38.96
N GLY A 11 -2.52 1.27 38.35
CA GLY A 11 -1.17 1.62 38.78
C GLY A 11 -0.41 0.34 39.04
N CYS A 12 0.65 0.07 38.28
CA CYS A 12 1.82 -0.62 38.81
C CYS A 12 3.00 -0.45 37.81
N ALA A 13 3.92 0.32 38.27
CA ALA A 13 5.29 0.37 37.80
C ALA A 13 6.06 -0.85 38.36
N MET A 14 7.09 -1.28 37.64
CA MET A 14 8.32 -1.99 38.06
C MET A 14 8.76 -2.91 36.93
N ALA A 15 10.01 -3.06 36.53
CA ALA A 15 11.26 -2.69 37.15
C ALA A 15 12.32 -2.64 36.05
N VAL A 16 13.23 -1.74 36.22
CA VAL A 16 14.51 -1.63 35.51
C VAL A 16 15.42 -2.75 35.99
N THR A 17 16.02 -3.53 35.09
CA THR A 17 17.25 -4.25 35.38
C THR A 17 18.31 -3.86 34.37
N VAL A 18 19.17 -2.98 34.80
CA VAL A 18 20.47 -2.66 34.20
C VAL A 18 21.40 -3.83 34.54
N LEU A 19 21.96 -4.47 33.52
CA LEU A 19 23.20 -5.23 33.69
C LEU A 19 24.27 -4.58 32.85
N ALA A 20 25.13 -3.84 33.54
CA ALA A 20 26.44 -3.40 33.04
C ALA A 20 27.36 -4.61 32.97
N GLY A 21 27.95 -4.84 31.82
CA GLY A 21 29.07 -5.77 31.62
C GLY A 21 30.12 -5.09 30.78
N CYS A 22 31.12 -4.58 31.46
CA CYS A 22 32.32 -3.91 30.91
C CYS A 22 33.36 -4.97 30.51
N GLY A 23 34.04 -4.77 29.38
CA GLY A 23 35.33 -5.41 29.18
C GLY A 23 35.75 -5.66 27.74
N GLY A 24 36.77 -4.94 27.27
CA GLY A 24 37.66 -5.44 26.22
C GLY A 24 37.78 -4.61 24.95
N GLN A 25 38.71 -3.71 24.95
CA GLN A 25 39.25 -2.92 23.84
C GLN A 25 40.09 -3.78 22.88
N SER A 26 39.85 -3.66 21.57
CA SER A 26 40.90 -3.62 20.54
C SER A 26 40.38 -3.12 19.21
N ASN A 27 41.06 -2.15 18.65
CA ASN A 27 40.96 -1.58 17.31
C ASN A 27 41.00 -2.66 16.22
N ASP A 28 40.19 -2.51 15.17
CA ASP A 28 40.72 -2.30 13.83
C ASP A 28 39.59 -1.85 12.88
N GLN A 29 39.98 -0.92 12.04
CA GLN A 29 39.23 -0.13 11.08
C GLN A 29 39.04 -0.97 9.80
N LYS A 30 37.82 -1.05 9.26
CA LYS A 30 37.46 -0.77 7.85
C LYS A 30 36.10 -1.32 7.47
N ASP A 31 35.44 -0.46 6.86
CA ASP A 31 34.67 -0.48 5.63
C ASP A 31 33.15 -0.45 5.74
N ALA A 32 32.67 0.60 5.09
CA ALA A 32 31.28 0.95 4.94
C ALA A 32 30.49 -0.16 4.17
N GLY A 33 29.50 -0.70 4.83
CA GLY A 33 28.41 -1.42 4.21
C GLY A 33 27.13 -0.94 4.87
N ASN A 34 26.51 0.08 4.29
CA ASN A 34 25.18 0.52 4.69
C ASN A 34 24.18 -0.55 4.24
N THR A 35 24.06 -1.60 5.03
CA THR A 35 22.95 -2.53 4.94
C THR A 35 21.80 -1.93 5.70
N THR A 36 20.93 -1.23 4.99
CA THR A 36 19.59 -0.93 5.48
C THR A 36 18.91 -2.27 5.74
N SER A 37 18.96 -2.73 6.98
CA SER A 37 18.06 -3.77 7.47
C SER A 37 16.66 -3.22 7.33
N ALA A 38 15.99 -3.58 6.25
CA ALA A 38 14.54 -3.57 6.23
C ALA A 38 14.12 -4.50 7.37
N THR A 39 13.61 -3.92 8.43
CA THR A 39 12.87 -4.64 9.44
C THR A 39 11.68 -5.23 8.71
N GLU A 40 11.71 -6.52 8.41
CA GLU A 40 10.52 -7.27 8.04
C GLU A 40 9.59 -7.23 9.27
N GLU A 41 8.76 -6.18 9.35
CA GLU A 41 7.54 -6.27 10.14
C GLU A 41 6.73 -7.38 9.50
N THR A 42 6.60 -8.49 10.20
CA THR A 42 5.65 -9.55 9.83
C THR A 42 4.26 -8.90 9.82
N ALA A 43 3.78 -8.64 8.60
CA ALA A 43 2.52 -7.93 8.34
C ALA A 43 1.31 -8.87 8.54
N ASP A 44 1.36 -9.73 9.54
CA ASP A 44 0.33 -10.73 9.79
C ASP A 44 -1.03 -10.07 10.02
N GLY A 45 -1.94 -10.26 9.05
CA GLY A 45 -3.31 -9.74 9.09
C GLY A 45 -3.49 -8.29 8.64
N LYS A 46 -2.48 -7.59 8.12
CA LYS A 46 -2.64 -6.23 7.58
C LYS A 46 -3.50 -6.24 6.31
N VAL A 47 -4.43 -5.29 6.21
CA VAL A 47 -5.26 -5.08 5.02
C VAL A 47 -4.74 -3.87 4.26
N TYR A 48 -4.50 -4.03 2.96
CA TYR A 48 -4.12 -2.97 2.04
C TYR A 48 -5.28 -2.72 1.07
N GLN A 49 -5.70 -1.48 0.93
CA GLN A 49 -6.71 -1.06 -0.03
C GLN A 49 -6.07 -0.86 -1.40
N VAL A 50 -6.55 -1.57 -2.42
CA VAL A 50 -5.96 -1.51 -3.77
C VAL A 50 -7.00 -1.09 -4.78
N GLY A 51 -6.78 0.05 -5.46
CA GLY A 51 -7.59 0.49 -6.58
C GLY A 51 -7.19 -0.24 -7.87
N ILE A 52 -8.14 -0.86 -8.57
CA ILE A 52 -7.91 -1.45 -9.90
C ILE A 52 -8.78 -0.70 -10.89
N VAL A 53 -8.18 -0.08 -11.90
CA VAL A 53 -8.92 0.74 -12.87
C VAL A 53 -8.59 0.30 -14.29
N GLN A 54 -9.58 -0.26 -15.00
CA GLN A 54 -9.43 -0.58 -16.43
C GLN A 54 -9.94 0.55 -17.32
N TYR A 55 -9.38 0.67 -18.53
CA TYR A 55 -9.74 1.72 -19.48
C TYR A 55 -11.18 1.60 -20.00
N VAL A 56 -11.55 0.40 -20.43
CA VAL A 56 -12.86 0.09 -21.03
C VAL A 56 -13.18 -1.38 -20.84
N ASP A 57 -14.47 -1.73 -20.95
CA ASP A 57 -14.89 -3.13 -20.96
C ASP A 57 -14.49 -3.80 -22.29
N ASP A 58 -13.39 -4.54 -22.22
CA ASP A 58 -12.80 -5.30 -23.33
C ASP A 58 -12.33 -6.66 -22.83
N ALA A 59 -12.49 -7.69 -23.66
CA ALA A 59 -12.17 -9.06 -23.28
C ALA A 59 -10.72 -9.25 -22.85
N SER A 60 -9.77 -8.56 -23.49
CA SER A 60 -8.35 -8.66 -23.16
C SER A 60 -8.06 -7.96 -21.85
N LEU A 61 -8.60 -6.74 -21.65
CA LEU A 61 -8.45 -5.99 -20.40
C LEU A 61 -9.09 -6.71 -19.22
N ASN A 62 -10.25 -7.32 -19.42
CA ASN A 62 -10.94 -8.13 -18.41
C ASN A 62 -10.09 -9.33 -17.96
N GLN A 63 -9.38 -9.98 -18.89
CA GLN A 63 -8.45 -11.05 -18.55
C GLN A 63 -7.27 -10.55 -17.72
N ILE A 64 -6.74 -9.36 -18.04
CA ILE A 64 -5.65 -8.75 -17.27
C ILE A 64 -6.12 -8.37 -15.87
N VAL A 65 -7.27 -7.73 -15.73
CA VAL A 65 -7.86 -7.42 -14.41
C VAL A 65 -8.06 -8.68 -13.58
N LYS A 66 -8.55 -9.77 -14.20
CA LYS A 66 -8.70 -11.05 -13.53
C LYS A 66 -7.35 -11.59 -13.04
N ALA A 67 -6.33 -11.58 -13.89
CA ALA A 67 -4.99 -12.05 -13.51
C ALA A 67 -4.38 -11.20 -12.39
N VAL A 68 -4.56 -9.88 -12.42
CA VAL A 68 -4.11 -8.97 -11.33
C VAL A 68 -4.77 -9.38 -10.01
N LYS A 69 -6.07 -9.62 -9.99
CA LYS A 69 -6.80 -10.04 -8.77
C LYS A 69 -6.31 -11.39 -8.26
N GLU A 70 -6.15 -12.36 -9.14
CA GLU A 70 -5.64 -13.69 -8.78
C GLU A 70 -4.22 -13.61 -8.18
N GLU A 71 -3.36 -12.75 -8.73
CA GLU A 71 -2.00 -12.57 -8.21
C GLU A 71 -1.99 -11.82 -6.86
N LEU A 72 -2.85 -10.81 -6.68
CA LEU A 72 -3.01 -10.13 -5.39
C LEU A 72 -3.48 -11.10 -4.31
N ASP A 73 -4.46 -11.96 -4.62
CA ASP A 73 -4.94 -13.00 -3.69
C ASP A 73 -3.85 -14.02 -3.35
N ALA A 74 -3.06 -14.44 -4.34
CA ALA A 74 -1.97 -15.39 -4.15
C ALA A 74 -0.85 -14.78 -3.28
N LYS A 75 -0.44 -13.55 -3.60
CA LYS A 75 0.59 -12.82 -2.85
C LYS A 75 0.11 -12.44 -1.44
N GLY A 76 -1.14 -12.09 -1.28
CA GLY A 76 -1.72 -11.85 0.03
C GLY A 76 -1.59 -13.06 0.96
N LYS A 77 -1.91 -14.26 0.45
CA LYS A 77 -1.75 -15.51 1.19
C LYS A 77 -0.28 -15.83 1.50
N GLU A 78 0.61 -15.58 0.54
CA GLU A 78 2.05 -15.82 0.72
C GLU A 78 2.65 -14.89 1.80
N LEU A 79 2.22 -13.62 1.82
CA LEU A 79 2.76 -12.59 2.72
C LEU A 79 2.01 -12.48 4.05
N GLY A 80 0.90 -13.21 4.25
CA GLY A 80 0.06 -13.10 5.44
C GLY A 80 -0.72 -11.78 5.52
N VAL A 81 -1.01 -11.14 4.37
CA VAL A 81 -1.74 -9.88 4.27
C VAL A 81 -3.01 -10.04 3.42
N THR A 82 -3.89 -9.05 3.46
CA THR A 82 -5.05 -8.98 2.57
C THR A 82 -4.92 -7.76 1.65
N PHE A 83 -5.05 -7.97 0.34
CA PHE A 83 -5.25 -6.90 -0.63
C PHE A 83 -6.74 -6.79 -0.91
N ASP A 84 -7.39 -5.73 -0.39
CA ASP A 84 -8.81 -5.49 -0.59
C ASP A 84 -9.02 -4.54 -1.78
N TYR A 85 -9.57 -5.10 -2.85
CA TYR A 85 -9.92 -4.38 -4.09
C TYR A 85 -11.42 -4.46 -4.39
N ALA A 86 -12.23 -5.05 -3.50
CA ALA A 86 -13.63 -5.37 -3.77
C ALA A 86 -14.46 -4.12 -4.10
N ASN A 87 -14.25 -3.04 -3.36
CA ASN A 87 -14.95 -1.77 -3.53
C ASN A 87 -14.20 -0.78 -4.43
N HIS A 88 -12.98 -1.09 -4.86
CA HIS A 88 -12.08 -0.19 -5.58
C HIS A 88 -11.71 -0.73 -6.98
N THR A 89 -12.62 -1.49 -7.62
CA THR A 89 -12.45 -1.96 -9.00
C THR A 89 -13.37 -1.18 -9.92
N TYR A 90 -12.80 -0.45 -10.87
CA TYR A 90 -13.50 0.53 -11.71
C TYR A 90 -13.25 0.31 -13.21
N ASN A 91 -14.20 0.81 -14.00
CA ASN A 91 -14.09 0.91 -15.45
C ASN A 91 -14.13 2.39 -15.87
N GLY A 92 -13.09 2.84 -16.53
CA GLY A 92 -12.93 4.23 -17.00
C GLY A 92 -13.80 4.60 -18.19
N GLN A 93 -14.52 3.62 -18.79
CA GLN A 93 -15.46 3.79 -19.90
C GLN A 93 -14.87 4.53 -21.12
N ALA A 94 -13.55 4.46 -21.29
CA ALA A 94 -12.79 5.23 -22.28
C ALA A 94 -13.06 6.75 -22.21
N ASP A 95 -13.47 7.26 -21.05
CA ASP A 95 -13.84 8.67 -20.82
C ASP A 95 -12.91 9.32 -19.79
N ALA A 96 -12.27 10.43 -20.19
CA ALA A 96 -11.33 11.13 -19.34
C ALA A 96 -11.98 11.73 -18.08
N THR A 97 -13.23 12.16 -18.16
CA THR A 97 -13.95 12.73 -17.01
C THR A 97 -14.25 11.65 -15.99
N VAL A 98 -14.68 10.47 -16.45
CA VAL A 98 -14.91 9.30 -15.59
C VAL A 98 -13.61 8.87 -14.93
N MET A 99 -12.51 8.76 -15.68
CA MET A 99 -11.20 8.38 -15.14
C MET A 99 -10.69 9.37 -14.09
N ASN A 100 -10.85 10.68 -14.30
CA ASN A 100 -10.48 11.70 -13.30
C ASN A 100 -11.35 11.63 -12.04
N GLN A 101 -12.64 11.32 -12.19
CA GLN A 101 -13.52 11.13 -11.03
C GLN A 101 -13.09 9.90 -10.23
N ILE A 102 -12.82 8.76 -10.89
CA ILE A 102 -12.31 7.56 -10.25
C ILE A 102 -10.99 7.83 -9.51
N ALA A 103 -10.08 8.58 -10.12
CA ALA A 103 -8.82 8.94 -9.47
C ALA A 103 -9.05 9.75 -8.19
N SER A 104 -9.96 10.73 -8.24
CA SER A 104 -10.33 11.52 -7.06
C SER A 104 -10.96 10.67 -5.96
N ASP A 105 -11.84 9.73 -6.33
CA ASP A 105 -12.49 8.83 -5.38
C ASP A 105 -11.45 7.93 -4.68
N LEU A 106 -10.53 7.33 -5.43
CA LEU A 106 -9.47 6.48 -4.89
C LEU A 106 -8.52 7.25 -3.94
N ILE A 107 -8.19 8.50 -4.28
CA ILE A 107 -7.37 9.36 -3.42
C ILE A 107 -8.12 9.71 -2.13
N ASN A 108 -9.41 10.06 -2.22
CA ASN A 108 -10.23 10.37 -1.06
C ASN A 108 -10.42 9.16 -0.14
N ASP A 109 -10.50 7.97 -0.70
CA ASP A 109 -10.59 6.70 0.03
C ASP A 109 -9.24 6.28 0.65
N ASN A 110 -8.17 7.01 0.34
CA ASN A 110 -6.80 6.75 0.82
C ASN A 110 -6.32 5.33 0.51
N VAL A 111 -6.51 4.88 -0.73
CA VAL A 111 -6.02 3.56 -1.13
C VAL A 111 -4.49 3.48 -1.03
N ASP A 112 -3.98 2.32 -0.65
CA ASP A 112 -2.54 2.07 -0.46
C ASP A 112 -1.78 1.95 -1.79
N ALA A 113 -2.47 1.56 -2.87
CA ALA A 113 -1.90 1.47 -4.21
C ALA A 113 -2.98 1.52 -5.28
N ILE A 114 -2.61 1.92 -6.50
CA ILE A 114 -3.50 1.89 -7.67
C ILE A 114 -2.85 1.06 -8.78
N VAL A 115 -3.64 0.17 -9.38
CA VAL A 115 -3.24 -0.66 -10.54
C VAL A 115 -4.06 -0.22 -11.75
N PRO A 116 -3.57 0.73 -12.55
CA PRO A 116 -4.19 1.11 -13.82
C PRO A 116 -3.91 0.04 -14.88
N VAL A 117 -4.93 -0.29 -15.64
CA VAL A 117 -4.86 -1.24 -16.76
C VAL A 117 -5.09 -0.51 -18.07
N ALA A 118 -4.07 -0.38 -18.86
CA ALA A 118 -3.87 0.35 -20.11
C ALA A 118 -3.29 1.77 -19.93
N THR A 119 -2.56 2.22 -20.96
CA THR A 119 -1.81 3.49 -20.96
C THR A 119 -2.66 4.73 -20.65
N PRO A 120 -3.88 4.93 -21.22
CA PRO A 120 -4.65 6.13 -20.92
C PRO A 120 -5.03 6.25 -19.43
N VAL A 121 -5.36 5.15 -18.78
CA VAL A 121 -5.66 5.14 -17.34
C VAL A 121 -4.41 5.41 -16.52
N ALA A 122 -3.28 4.79 -16.90
CA ALA A 122 -2.01 4.97 -16.20
C ALA A 122 -1.59 6.43 -16.14
N MET A 123 -1.73 7.16 -17.25
CA MET A 123 -1.42 8.59 -17.32
C MET A 123 -2.29 9.42 -16.38
N VAL A 124 -3.59 9.14 -16.33
CA VAL A 124 -4.53 9.86 -15.43
C VAL A 124 -4.21 9.58 -13.97
N MET A 125 -4.05 8.30 -13.60
CA MET A 125 -3.77 7.90 -12.22
C MET A 125 -2.42 8.45 -11.74
N GLN A 126 -1.39 8.40 -12.59
CA GLN A 126 -0.09 8.95 -12.24
C GLN A 126 -0.16 10.46 -11.98
N ALA A 127 -0.76 11.23 -12.90
CA ALA A 127 -0.91 12.68 -12.72
C ALA A 127 -1.70 13.02 -11.45
N ALA A 128 -2.75 12.26 -11.15
CA ALA A 128 -3.57 12.51 -9.96
C ALA A 128 -2.85 12.19 -8.64
N THR A 129 -1.88 11.27 -8.66
CA THR A 129 -1.17 10.82 -7.45
C THR A 129 0.16 11.52 -7.19
N GLU A 130 0.56 12.48 -8.02
CA GLU A 130 1.83 13.21 -7.86
C GLU A 130 1.99 13.84 -6.47
N GLU A 131 0.92 14.44 -5.93
CA GLU A 131 0.95 15.11 -4.63
C GLU A 131 0.78 14.13 -3.46
N THR A 132 -0.01 13.07 -3.65
CA THR A 132 -0.32 12.10 -2.58
C THR A 132 0.76 11.04 -2.40
N GLN A 133 1.62 10.85 -3.40
CA GLN A 133 2.64 9.80 -3.44
C GLN A 133 2.06 8.38 -3.34
N THR A 134 0.78 8.21 -3.67
CA THR A 134 0.15 6.89 -3.73
C THR A 134 0.82 6.06 -4.84
N PRO A 135 1.35 4.88 -4.56
CA PRO A 135 2.01 4.04 -5.55
C PRO A 135 1.09 3.67 -6.71
N VAL A 136 1.58 3.84 -7.94
CA VAL A 136 0.89 3.43 -9.16
C VAL A 136 1.65 2.29 -9.81
N VAL A 137 1.05 1.11 -9.88
CA VAL A 137 1.64 -0.11 -10.44
C VAL A 137 1.09 -0.35 -11.83
N PHE A 138 1.87 -0.06 -12.86
CA PHE A 138 1.43 -0.13 -14.25
C PHE A 138 1.15 -1.57 -14.72
N SER A 139 0.00 -1.76 -15.36
CA SER A 139 -0.40 -3.01 -16.00
C SER A 139 -0.86 -2.75 -17.43
N ALA A 140 -0.36 -3.53 -18.39
CA ALA A 140 -0.64 -3.38 -19.82
C ALA A 140 -0.37 -1.96 -20.37
N VAL A 141 0.69 -1.34 -19.92
CA VAL A 141 1.14 0.00 -20.38
C VAL A 141 2.21 -0.17 -21.44
N SER A 142 1.99 0.48 -22.59
CA SER A 142 2.88 0.32 -23.75
C SER A 142 4.22 1.03 -23.61
N ASP A 143 4.24 2.15 -22.88
CA ASP A 143 5.45 2.92 -22.58
C ASP A 143 5.36 3.45 -21.15
N PRO A 144 5.97 2.74 -20.18
CA PRO A 144 5.92 3.13 -18.78
C PRO A 144 6.95 4.21 -18.40
N VAL A 145 7.84 4.60 -19.33
CA VAL A 145 8.85 5.63 -19.09
C VAL A 145 8.21 6.99 -19.33
N ILE A 146 7.72 7.57 -18.26
CA ILE A 146 7.26 8.96 -18.26
C ILE A 146 8.42 9.79 -17.71
N THR A 147 9.02 10.58 -18.61
CA THR A 147 10.09 11.54 -18.29
C THR A 147 9.51 12.84 -17.75
#